data_ba7799dd90a62ff793bdcf854b270ea3
#
_entry.id   ba7799dd90a62ff793bdcf854b270ea3
#
_cell.length_a   1.000
_cell.length_b   1.000
_cell.length_c   1.000
_cell.angle_alpha   90.00
_cell.angle_beta   90.00
_cell.angle_gamma   90.00
#
_symmetry.space_group_name_H-M   'P 1'
#
loop_
_entity.id
_entity.type
_entity.pdbx_description
1 polymer ?
#
loop_
_entity_poly.entity_id
_entity_poly.type
_entity_poly.pdbx_seq_one_letter_code
_entity_poly.pdbx_strand_id
1 'polypeptide(L)'
;MARTFRVVVWLAVIGAVGYGAYATRDRWLGPAEKLLGYQNAAAPGEQAQGERRGGQGQGGGSGRRRSMSQFSGPVPVLAADATTADVPVYINGVGSVKALNTVTVRAQVSGRIVEINFVEGQDIKKGDVIARIDDSVYKAQLDQAIAKKAQDEALLAGAQRDLVRYQLMVKSASGTQQQVDTQTSLVAQYTAQVQVDVAAIESAQATLDYTTIRAAFDGRTGIRNVDVGNLVSSSDATGIVTLSQIKPISVLFSIPQQQLARVNAASAAGTLAVQAMGNDGETVVDNGSLGVVDNQVDPTTGTVKLKANFPNDKLALWPGAFVNARLLVETLKGVTVIPSGAVQRGPNGTFVYIIGQDQTVAMKPVKVRQQDDTLAVIADGVTPGDKVVTTGFARLQNGSKVQISANPDQASPAAPSTDNNGRPVAENDQQNATPGTANAGERPHRRHNGQGGQGGQGGQSGAGGHNGHRGQDGQPGAAGEQGADTGGGSASNNSSATPTQQQ
;
A
#
# COMPACT_ATOMS: atom_id res chain seq x y z
N MET A 1 11.79 -45.48 -4.71
CA MET A 1 12.67 -45.30 -5.88
C MET A 1 12.27 -44.21 -6.86
N ALA A 2 10.99 -43.92 -7.09
CA ALA A 2 10.56 -42.87 -8.06
C ALA A 2 10.79 -41.40 -7.62
N ARG A 3 10.86 -41.10 -6.32
CA ARG A 3 11.10 -39.74 -5.81
C ARG A 3 12.56 -39.31 -5.86
N THR A 4 13.47 -40.23 -5.64
CA THR A 4 14.92 -39.97 -5.69
C THR A 4 15.40 -39.76 -7.12
N PHE A 5 14.84 -40.48 -8.08
CA PHE A 5 15.16 -40.29 -9.50
C PHE A 5 14.77 -38.90 -10.03
N ARG A 6 13.62 -38.37 -9.60
CA ARG A 6 13.17 -37.00 -9.99
C ARG A 6 14.08 -35.89 -9.43
N VAL A 7 14.59 -36.05 -8.22
CA VAL A 7 15.51 -35.06 -7.61
C VAL A 7 16.87 -35.07 -8.33
N VAL A 8 17.40 -36.24 -8.71
CA VAL A 8 18.65 -36.33 -9.47
C VAL A 8 18.53 -35.71 -10.86
N VAL A 9 17.39 -35.92 -11.56
CA VAL A 9 17.13 -35.32 -12.87
C VAL A 9 17.04 -33.78 -12.75
N TRP A 10 16.39 -33.26 -11.72
CA TRP A 10 16.31 -31.83 -11.50
C TRP A 10 17.66 -31.19 -11.17
N LEU A 11 18.49 -31.84 -10.37
CA LEU A 11 19.85 -31.37 -10.11
C LEU A 11 20.75 -31.39 -11.35
N ALA A 12 20.59 -32.40 -12.22
CA ALA A 12 21.33 -32.46 -13.48
C ALA A 12 20.89 -31.35 -14.46
N VAL A 13 19.60 -31.01 -14.50
CA VAL A 13 19.08 -29.91 -15.33
C VAL A 13 19.56 -28.54 -14.81
N ILE A 14 19.55 -28.32 -13.51
CA ILE A 14 20.07 -27.09 -12.90
C ILE A 14 21.57 -26.94 -13.15
N GLY A 15 22.33 -28.05 -13.03
CA GLY A 15 23.77 -28.07 -13.36
C GLY A 15 24.05 -27.74 -14.83
N ALA A 16 23.27 -28.29 -15.77
CA ALA A 16 23.42 -28.02 -17.18
C ALA A 16 23.08 -26.57 -17.56
N VAL A 17 22.02 -25.99 -16.95
CA VAL A 17 21.64 -24.57 -17.13
C VAL A 17 22.72 -23.64 -16.52
N GLY A 18 23.24 -23.97 -15.34
CA GLY A 18 24.32 -23.21 -14.70
C GLY A 18 25.62 -23.22 -15.52
N TYR A 19 25.98 -24.37 -16.07
CA TYR A 19 27.16 -24.51 -16.95
C TYR A 19 26.97 -23.77 -18.28
N GLY A 20 25.75 -23.83 -18.87
CA GLY A 20 25.42 -23.05 -20.07
C GLY A 20 25.51 -21.55 -19.86
N ALA A 21 25.03 -21.04 -18.72
CA ALA A 21 25.13 -19.62 -18.34
C ALA A 21 26.61 -19.20 -18.10
N TYR A 22 27.43 -20.07 -17.50
CA TYR A 22 28.85 -19.82 -17.29
C TYR A 22 29.64 -19.82 -18.59
N ALA A 23 29.36 -20.75 -19.50
CA ALA A 23 30.06 -20.85 -20.79
C ALA A 23 29.71 -19.74 -21.79
N THR A 24 28.55 -19.07 -21.60
CA THR A 24 28.13 -17.94 -22.46
C THR A 24 28.35 -16.57 -21.81
N ARG A 25 28.95 -16.50 -20.62
CA ARG A 25 29.17 -15.28 -19.85
C ARG A 25 29.87 -14.18 -20.63
N ASP A 26 30.91 -14.52 -21.40
CA ASP A 26 31.72 -13.55 -22.13
C ASP A 26 30.99 -12.96 -23.36
N ARG A 27 29.88 -13.59 -23.76
CA ARG A 27 29.09 -13.13 -24.91
C ARG A 27 28.01 -12.12 -24.50
N TRP A 28 27.63 -12.08 -23.20
CA TRP A 28 26.58 -11.20 -22.66
C TRP A 28 27.16 -10.01 -21.89
N LEU A 29 28.34 -10.13 -21.28
CA LEU A 29 28.94 -9.06 -20.47
C LEU A 29 29.76 -8.05 -21.31
N GLY A 30 30.25 -8.43 -22.48
CA GLY A 30 31.02 -7.55 -23.35
C GLY A 30 30.32 -6.28 -23.87
N PRO A 31 29.01 -6.30 -24.17
CA PRO A 31 28.27 -5.10 -24.56
C PRO A 31 27.88 -4.18 -23.40
N ALA A 32 27.73 -4.70 -22.17
CA ALA A 32 27.26 -3.94 -21.03
C ALA A 32 28.33 -3.01 -20.43
N GLU A 33 29.61 -3.40 -20.49
CA GLU A 33 30.73 -2.56 -20.02
C GLU A 33 30.95 -1.31 -20.85
N LYS A 34 30.61 -1.34 -22.16
CA LYS A 34 30.70 -0.17 -23.04
C LYS A 34 29.59 0.87 -22.82
N LEU A 35 28.51 0.50 -22.16
CA LEU A 35 27.34 1.37 -21.87
C LEU A 35 27.45 2.11 -20.53
N LEU A 36 28.32 1.66 -19.60
CA LEU A 36 28.43 2.21 -18.25
C LEU A 36 29.62 3.18 -18.05
N GLY A 37 30.42 3.51 -19.07
CA GLY A 37 31.30 4.65 -19.08
C GLY A 37 32.37 4.73 -17.98
N TYR A 38 32.79 3.60 -17.37
CA TYR A 38 33.89 3.59 -16.43
C TYR A 38 35.24 3.62 -17.17
N GLN A 39 35.83 4.81 -17.30
CA GLN A 39 37.22 4.98 -17.69
C GLN A 39 38.08 4.78 -16.44
N ASN A 40 38.81 3.67 -16.43
CA ASN A 40 39.90 3.45 -15.49
C ASN A 40 41.04 4.44 -15.76
N ALA A 41 41.30 5.33 -14.82
CA ALA A 41 42.51 6.16 -14.78
C ALA A 41 43.70 5.24 -14.48
N ALA A 42 44.60 5.11 -15.42
CA ALA A 42 45.88 4.44 -15.26
C ALA A 42 46.83 5.32 -14.43
N ALA A 43 47.56 4.70 -13.53
CA ALA A 43 48.58 5.28 -12.68
C ALA A 43 49.82 5.71 -13.54
N PRO A 44 50.61 6.73 -13.10
CA PRO A 44 51.81 7.16 -13.78
C PRO A 44 53.02 6.38 -13.30
N GLY A 45 53.75 5.84 -14.24
CA GLY A 45 55.07 5.21 -14.06
C GLY A 45 56.06 5.65 -15.13
N GLU A 46 57.16 6.22 -14.64
CA GLU A 46 58.56 6.15 -15.11
C GLU A 46 59.01 6.85 -16.41
N GLN A 47 59.75 7.86 -16.13
CA GLN A 47 61.04 8.34 -16.69
C GLN A 47 61.45 8.01 -18.15
N ALA A 48 61.69 9.07 -18.93
CA ALA A 48 62.78 9.11 -19.88
C ALA A 48 63.35 10.54 -20.00
N GLN A 49 64.64 10.65 -19.73
CA GLN A 49 65.53 11.77 -19.94
C GLN A 49 65.72 12.09 -21.48
N GLY A 50 65.88 13.34 -21.76
CA GLY A 50 66.40 13.74 -23.13
C GLY A 50 66.38 15.24 -23.31
N GLU A 51 67.51 15.84 -22.98
CA GLU A 51 68.37 16.82 -23.66
C GLU A 51 67.88 18.23 -24.05
N ARG A 52 68.62 19.08 -23.48
CA ARG A 52 68.94 20.52 -23.69
C ARG A 52 68.86 21.04 -25.12
N ARG A 53 68.31 22.24 -25.27
CA ARG A 53 68.99 23.32 -26.02
C ARG A 53 68.43 24.69 -25.59
N GLY A 54 69.37 25.58 -25.38
CA GLY A 54 69.24 26.92 -24.84
C GLY A 54 68.66 27.94 -25.83
N GLY A 55 68.15 29.00 -25.27
CA GLY A 55 67.74 30.22 -25.97
C GLY A 55 67.64 31.35 -24.99
N GLN A 56 68.67 32.14 -24.90
CA GLN A 56 68.80 33.38 -24.18
C GLN A 56 67.86 34.43 -24.79
N GLY A 57 67.02 35.06 -24.01
CA GLY A 57 66.18 36.21 -24.34
C GLY A 57 65.94 37.07 -23.12
N GLN A 58 66.78 38.06 -22.98
CA GLN A 58 66.78 39.12 -21.99
C GLN A 58 65.62 40.09 -22.30
N GLY A 59 64.70 40.34 -21.36
CA GLY A 59 63.65 41.32 -21.50
C GLY A 59 63.06 41.64 -20.13
N GLY A 60 63.50 42.73 -19.51
CA GLY A 60 63.00 43.25 -18.26
C GLY A 60 61.54 43.65 -18.34
N GLY A 61 60.78 43.14 -17.43
CA GLY A 61 59.36 43.52 -17.18
C GLY A 61 59.13 43.56 -15.69
N SER A 62 59.17 44.74 -15.13
CA SER A 62 58.79 45.04 -13.75
C SER A 62 57.44 44.47 -13.40
N GLY A 63 57.43 43.32 -12.69
CA GLY A 63 56.25 42.75 -12.08
C GLY A 63 55.62 43.67 -11.06
N ARG A 64 54.61 44.40 -11.47
CA ARG A 64 53.65 45.00 -10.53
C ARG A 64 52.99 43.83 -9.79
N ARG A 65 53.46 43.55 -8.58
CA ARG A 65 52.70 42.88 -7.53
C ARG A 65 51.43 43.70 -7.36
N ARG A 66 50.36 43.30 -8.04
CA ARG A 66 49.01 43.72 -7.66
C ARG A 66 48.83 43.17 -6.23
N SER A 67 49.04 44.02 -5.27
CA SER A 67 48.54 43.90 -3.93
C SER A 67 47.05 43.58 -4.12
N MET A 68 46.63 42.37 -3.77
CA MET A 68 45.23 42.09 -3.51
C MET A 68 44.85 43.02 -2.38
N SER A 69 44.34 44.21 -2.71
CA SER A 69 43.68 45.07 -1.74
C SER A 69 42.53 44.26 -1.16
N GLN A 70 42.68 43.82 0.09
CA GLN A 70 41.62 43.34 0.93
C GLN A 70 40.43 44.30 0.75
N PHE A 71 39.32 43.77 0.27
CA PHE A 71 38.04 44.46 0.33
C PHE A 71 37.70 44.65 1.82
N SER A 72 38.14 45.81 2.35
CA SER A 72 37.95 46.19 3.78
C SER A 72 36.57 46.76 4.07
N GLY A 73 35.58 46.49 3.26
CA GLY A 73 34.19 46.89 3.51
C GLY A 73 33.41 45.86 4.31
N PRO A 74 32.40 46.28 5.05
CA PRO A 74 31.50 45.33 5.74
C PRO A 74 30.86 44.39 4.74
N VAL A 75 30.84 43.10 5.02
CA VAL A 75 30.27 42.09 4.15
C VAL A 75 28.75 42.12 4.29
N PRO A 76 28.01 42.31 3.17
CA PRO A 76 26.55 42.29 3.26
C PRO A 76 26.07 40.86 3.55
N VAL A 77 25.21 40.72 4.58
CA VAL A 77 24.65 39.44 5.02
C VAL A 77 23.17 39.58 5.31
N LEU A 78 22.42 38.51 5.14
CA LEU A 78 21.09 38.39 5.74
C LEU A 78 21.22 37.74 7.12
N ALA A 79 20.47 38.26 8.04
CA ALA A 79 20.41 37.77 9.40
C ALA A 79 18.97 37.43 9.79
N ALA A 80 18.83 36.46 10.67
CA ALA A 80 17.57 36.11 11.31
C ALA A 80 17.80 36.00 12.82
N ASP A 81 16.77 36.30 13.60
CA ASP A 81 16.80 36.16 15.03
C ASP A 81 16.56 34.69 15.42
N ALA A 82 17.32 34.20 16.38
CA ALA A 82 17.06 32.93 17.03
C ALA A 82 15.82 33.09 17.92
N THR A 83 14.81 32.27 17.69
CA THR A 83 13.54 32.34 18.41
C THR A 83 13.30 31.07 19.22
N THR A 84 12.34 31.14 20.15
CA THR A 84 11.86 29.98 20.88
C THR A 84 10.58 29.48 20.22
N ALA A 85 10.49 28.20 19.88
CA ALA A 85 9.30 27.62 19.26
C ALA A 85 9.08 26.18 19.75
N ASP A 86 7.83 25.71 19.61
CA ASP A 86 7.47 24.31 19.75
C ASP A 86 7.65 23.62 18.40
N VAL A 87 8.54 22.63 18.34
CA VAL A 87 8.89 21.95 17.10
C VAL A 87 8.39 20.51 17.12
N PRO A 88 7.44 20.15 16.25
CA PRO A 88 6.99 18.76 16.12
C PRO A 88 8.08 17.91 15.45
N VAL A 89 8.28 16.72 15.99
CA VAL A 89 9.23 15.74 15.47
C VAL A 89 8.47 14.63 14.77
N TYR A 90 8.65 14.54 13.47
CA TYR A 90 8.00 13.53 12.65
C TYR A 90 8.95 12.42 12.26
N ILE A 91 8.39 11.22 12.13
CA ILE A 91 9.01 10.09 11.44
C ILE A 91 8.21 9.87 10.15
N ASN A 92 8.88 9.97 9.01
CA ASN A 92 8.29 9.74 7.72
C ASN A 92 8.43 8.26 7.34
N GLY A 93 7.38 7.70 6.75
CA GLY A 93 7.36 6.34 6.22
C GLY A 93 6.52 6.29 4.97
N VAL A 94 6.92 5.45 4.02
CA VAL A 94 6.10 5.15 2.84
C VAL A 94 5.21 3.98 3.16
N GLY A 95 3.94 4.08 2.79
CA GLY A 95 2.96 3.06 3.09
C GLY A 95 1.98 2.79 1.96
N SER A 96 1.15 1.79 2.18
CA SER A 96 0.02 1.46 1.32
C SER A 96 -1.27 1.54 2.09
N VAL A 97 -2.27 2.07 1.43
CA VAL A 97 -3.64 2.15 1.96
C VAL A 97 -4.28 0.76 1.91
N LYS A 98 -4.89 0.33 2.99
CA LYS A 98 -5.62 -0.93 3.10
C LYS A 98 -7.03 -0.65 3.62
N ALA A 99 -8.04 -1.28 3.02
CA ALA A 99 -9.35 -1.31 3.64
C ALA A 99 -9.25 -1.91 5.04
N LEU A 100 -10.07 -1.44 5.97
CA LEU A 100 -10.06 -1.97 7.33
C LEU A 100 -10.49 -3.46 7.32
N ASN A 101 -11.56 -3.75 6.57
CA ASN A 101 -12.03 -5.09 6.28
C ASN A 101 -12.32 -5.22 4.79
N THR A 102 -11.99 -6.38 4.21
CA THR A 102 -12.32 -6.73 2.83
C THR A 102 -12.84 -8.16 2.82
N VAL A 103 -14.00 -8.36 2.20
CA VAL A 103 -14.56 -9.69 2.01
C VAL A 103 -15.05 -9.85 0.57
N THR A 104 -14.72 -10.97 -0.04
CA THR A 104 -15.35 -11.39 -1.28
C THR A 104 -16.64 -12.12 -0.90
N VAL A 105 -17.76 -11.51 -1.20
CA VAL A 105 -19.11 -12.07 -0.93
C VAL A 105 -19.33 -13.22 -1.89
N ARG A 106 -19.59 -14.41 -1.35
CA ARG A 106 -19.76 -15.64 -2.11
C ARG A 106 -21.10 -16.29 -1.78
N ALA A 107 -21.62 -17.06 -2.70
CA ALA A 107 -22.75 -17.95 -2.44
C ALA A 107 -22.30 -19.06 -1.47
N GLN A 108 -23.14 -19.38 -0.48
CA GLN A 108 -22.92 -20.53 0.42
C GLN A 108 -23.68 -21.77 -0.06
N VAL A 109 -24.69 -21.58 -0.92
CA VAL A 109 -25.49 -22.62 -1.56
C VAL A 109 -25.49 -22.42 -3.07
N SER A 110 -25.73 -23.47 -3.83
CA SER A 110 -25.77 -23.42 -5.27
C SER A 110 -27.15 -23.06 -5.78
N GLY A 111 -27.23 -22.24 -6.82
CA GLY A 111 -28.50 -21.89 -7.45
C GLY A 111 -28.38 -20.72 -8.39
N ARG A 112 -29.48 -20.40 -9.07
CA ARG A 112 -29.55 -19.27 -9.98
C ARG A 112 -29.79 -17.97 -9.21
N ILE A 113 -29.05 -16.90 -9.56
CA ILE A 113 -29.32 -15.56 -9.03
C ILE A 113 -30.63 -15.03 -9.60
N VAL A 114 -31.56 -14.69 -8.73
CA VAL A 114 -32.89 -14.14 -9.09
C VAL A 114 -32.84 -12.61 -9.03
N GLU A 115 -32.13 -12.06 -8.05
CA GLU A 115 -32.11 -10.62 -7.80
C GLU A 115 -30.76 -10.17 -7.28
N ILE A 116 -30.33 -8.98 -7.70
CA ILE A 116 -29.16 -8.26 -7.18
C ILE A 116 -29.64 -6.90 -6.70
N ASN A 117 -29.46 -6.61 -5.40
CA ASN A 117 -30.08 -5.48 -4.71
C ASN A 117 -29.08 -4.36 -4.39
N PHE A 118 -28.01 -4.22 -5.15
CA PHE A 118 -27.04 -3.12 -4.99
C PHE A 118 -26.63 -2.55 -6.34
N VAL A 119 -26.14 -1.31 -6.30
CA VAL A 119 -25.46 -0.65 -7.42
C VAL A 119 -23.95 -0.74 -7.19
N GLU A 120 -23.18 -0.96 -8.24
CA GLU A 120 -21.72 -1.01 -8.17
C GLU A 120 -21.16 0.30 -7.61
N GLY A 121 -20.23 0.19 -6.67
CA GLY A 121 -19.67 1.35 -5.98
C GLY A 121 -20.57 2.01 -4.93
N GLN A 122 -21.71 1.41 -4.59
CA GLN A 122 -22.62 1.90 -3.55
C GLN A 122 -22.07 1.59 -2.15
N ASP A 123 -22.31 2.50 -1.20
CA ASP A 123 -22.12 2.25 0.22
C ASP A 123 -23.33 1.48 0.74
N ILE A 124 -23.10 0.31 1.37
CA ILE A 124 -24.12 -0.56 1.93
C ILE A 124 -23.86 -0.79 3.43
N LYS A 125 -24.92 -1.10 4.18
CA LYS A 125 -24.85 -1.37 5.62
C LYS A 125 -24.80 -2.85 5.91
N LYS A 126 -24.28 -3.22 7.07
CA LYS A 126 -24.32 -4.58 7.58
C LYS A 126 -25.77 -5.09 7.62
N GLY A 127 -25.97 -6.27 7.05
CA GLY A 127 -27.30 -6.91 6.98
C GLY A 127 -28.11 -6.59 5.73
N ASP A 128 -27.73 -5.56 4.94
CA ASP A 128 -28.39 -5.28 3.66
C ASP A 128 -28.29 -6.48 2.72
N VAL A 129 -29.36 -6.73 1.97
CA VAL A 129 -29.40 -7.83 0.99
C VAL A 129 -28.59 -7.44 -0.23
N ILE A 130 -27.59 -8.25 -0.54
CA ILE A 130 -26.73 -8.09 -1.73
C ILE A 130 -27.33 -8.80 -2.94
N ALA A 131 -27.71 -10.08 -2.75
CA ALA A 131 -28.28 -10.88 -3.81
C ALA A 131 -29.20 -11.95 -3.24
N ARG A 132 -30.12 -12.45 -4.07
CA ARG A 132 -30.96 -13.59 -3.77
C ARG A 132 -30.74 -14.70 -4.78
N ILE A 133 -30.61 -15.90 -4.28
CA ILE A 133 -30.57 -17.14 -5.03
C ILE A 133 -32.01 -17.72 -5.06
N ASP A 134 -32.35 -18.44 -6.12
CA ASP A 134 -33.64 -19.17 -6.22
C ASP A 134 -33.81 -20.11 -5.01
N ASP A 135 -34.78 -19.82 -4.19
CA ASP A 135 -35.04 -20.49 -2.92
C ASP A 135 -36.06 -21.60 -3.02
N SER A 136 -36.63 -21.85 -4.19
CA SER A 136 -37.76 -22.77 -4.40
C SER A 136 -37.46 -24.19 -3.88
N VAL A 137 -36.27 -24.72 -4.18
CA VAL A 137 -35.86 -26.06 -3.73
C VAL A 137 -35.63 -26.10 -2.23
N TYR A 138 -35.01 -25.07 -1.69
CA TYR A 138 -34.71 -24.98 -0.25
C TYR A 138 -35.96 -24.78 0.62
N LYS A 139 -36.96 -24.02 0.13
CA LYS A 139 -38.26 -23.92 0.73
C LYS A 139 -38.98 -25.27 0.74
N ALA A 140 -38.96 -25.99 -0.38
CA ALA A 140 -39.58 -27.32 -0.44
C ALA A 140 -38.90 -28.31 0.52
N GLN A 141 -37.60 -28.24 0.73
CA GLN A 141 -36.88 -29.06 1.73
C GLN A 141 -37.28 -28.71 3.15
N LEU A 142 -37.43 -27.43 3.46
CA LEU A 142 -37.92 -26.96 4.77
C LEU A 142 -39.35 -27.44 5.01
N ASP A 143 -40.24 -27.28 4.03
CA ASP A 143 -41.66 -27.73 4.14
C ASP A 143 -41.72 -29.25 4.32
N GLN A 144 -40.86 -30.02 3.65
CA GLN A 144 -40.77 -31.47 3.86
C GLN A 144 -40.33 -31.82 5.28
N ALA A 145 -39.36 -31.14 5.86
CA ALA A 145 -38.92 -31.35 7.24
C ALA A 145 -40.02 -31.00 8.24
N ILE A 146 -40.76 -29.90 8.02
CA ILE A 146 -41.91 -29.49 8.84
C ILE A 146 -43.03 -30.55 8.79
N ALA A 147 -43.36 -31.06 7.59
CA ALA A 147 -44.38 -32.09 7.42
C ALA A 147 -43.98 -33.40 8.12
N LYS A 148 -42.68 -33.77 8.06
CA LYS A 148 -42.15 -34.95 8.77
C LYS A 148 -42.30 -34.84 10.28
N LYS A 149 -41.95 -33.68 10.86
CA LYS A 149 -42.16 -33.40 12.29
C LYS A 149 -43.61 -33.53 12.66
N ALA A 150 -44.53 -32.96 11.86
CA ALA A 150 -45.98 -33.05 12.14
C ALA A 150 -46.49 -34.49 12.12
N GLN A 151 -45.96 -35.34 11.20
CA GLN A 151 -46.24 -36.77 11.16
C GLN A 151 -45.84 -37.46 12.50
N ASP A 152 -44.60 -37.23 12.94
CA ASP A 152 -44.04 -37.90 14.12
C ASP A 152 -44.64 -37.36 15.42
N GLU A 153 -45.02 -36.08 15.46
CA GLU A 153 -45.84 -35.52 16.56
C GLU A 153 -47.21 -36.21 16.67
N ALA A 154 -47.85 -36.51 15.53
CA ALA A 154 -49.12 -37.25 15.54
C ALA A 154 -48.96 -38.70 16.08
N LEU A 155 -47.84 -39.37 15.73
CA LEU A 155 -47.48 -40.69 16.27
C LEU A 155 -47.21 -40.63 17.77
N LEU A 156 -46.43 -39.61 18.21
CA LEU A 156 -46.16 -39.35 19.63
C LEU A 156 -47.48 -39.15 20.41
N ALA A 157 -48.36 -38.30 19.90
CA ALA A 157 -49.66 -38.04 20.53
C ALA A 157 -50.53 -39.31 20.59
N GLY A 158 -50.45 -40.18 19.58
CA GLY A 158 -51.08 -41.52 19.60
C GLY A 158 -50.50 -42.39 20.70
N ALA A 159 -49.17 -42.52 20.75
CA ALA A 159 -48.47 -43.33 21.73
C ALA A 159 -48.73 -42.85 23.17
N GLN A 160 -48.78 -41.54 23.39
CA GLN A 160 -49.12 -40.95 24.71
C GLN A 160 -50.53 -41.27 25.15
N ARG A 161 -51.52 -41.21 24.26
CA ARG A 161 -52.90 -41.59 24.55
C ARG A 161 -53.00 -43.08 24.92
N ASP A 162 -52.33 -43.95 24.22
CA ASP A 162 -52.27 -45.37 24.50
C ASP A 162 -51.59 -45.67 25.82
N LEU A 163 -50.50 -44.95 26.15
CA LEU A 163 -49.83 -45.05 27.45
C LEU A 163 -50.84 -44.75 28.62
N VAL A 164 -51.56 -43.66 28.50
CA VAL A 164 -52.62 -43.31 29.52
C VAL A 164 -53.64 -44.41 29.62
N ARG A 165 -54.05 -44.96 28.45
CA ARG A 165 -55.07 -46.08 28.47
C ARG A 165 -54.49 -47.32 29.15
N TYR A 166 -53.25 -47.77 28.84
CA TYR A 166 -52.64 -48.92 29.50
C TYR A 166 -52.40 -48.70 31.02
N GLN A 167 -52.02 -47.51 31.41
CA GLN A 167 -51.91 -47.15 32.84
C GLN A 167 -53.20 -47.26 33.57
N LEU A 168 -54.37 -46.89 32.99
CA LEU A 168 -55.70 -47.03 33.56
C LEU A 168 -56.06 -48.50 33.61
N MET A 169 -55.75 -49.32 32.60
CA MET A 169 -56.06 -50.77 32.61
C MET A 169 -55.27 -51.50 33.67
N VAL A 170 -54.02 -51.15 33.94
CA VAL A 170 -53.25 -51.75 35.05
C VAL A 170 -53.81 -51.35 36.37
N LYS A 171 -54.27 -50.09 36.57
CA LYS A 171 -54.95 -49.62 37.81
C LYS A 171 -56.27 -50.38 38.10
N SER A 172 -56.97 -50.81 37.05
CA SER A 172 -58.19 -51.59 37.15
C SER A 172 -57.92 -53.10 37.12
N ALA A 173 -56.70 -53.55 37.31
CA ALA A 173 -56.26 -54.95 37.24
C ALA A 173 -56.62 -55.67 35.94
N SER A 174 -56.84 -54.96 34.85
CA SER A 174 -57.21 -55.49 33.54
C SER A 174 -56.06 -55.46 32.50
N GLY A 175 -54.85 -54.98 32.87
CA GLY A 175 -53.66 -54.87 32.01
C GLY A 175 -52.42 -55.34 32.73
N THR A 176 -51.33 -55.47 31.97
CA THR A 176 -50.00 -55.90 32.49
C THR A 176 -49.02 -54.72 32.57
N GLN A 177 -48.14 -54.74 33.56
CA GLN A 177 -47.05 -53.73 33.69
C GLN A 177 -46.13 -53.71 32.47
N GLN A 178 -45.87 -54.88 31.87
CA GLN A 178 -45.06 -54.99 30.64
C GLN A 178 -45.63 -54.14 29.49
N GLN A 179 -47.00 -54.06 29.37
CA GLN A 179 -47.56 -53.20 28.33
C GLN A 179 -47.29 -51.71 28.60
N VAL A 180 -47.34 -51.27 29.86
CA VAL A 180 -47.04 -49.90 30.24
C VAL A 180 -45.54 -49.57 29.96
N ASP A 181 -44.66 -50.49 30.35
CA ASP A 181 -43.22 -50.31 30.14
C ASP A 181 -42.84 -50.25 28.64
N THR A 182 -43.46 -51.13 27.82
CA THR A 182 -43.27 -51.12 26.36
C THR A 182 -43.77 -49.80 25.75
N GLN A 183 -44.96 -49.35 26.17
CA GLN A 183 -45.54 -48.09 25.65
C GLN A 183 -44.76 -46.86 26.14
N THR A 184 -44.23 -46.89 27.34
CA THR A 184 -43.35 -45.84 27.88
C THR A 184 -42.09 -45.71 27.01
N SER A 185 -41.47 -46.85 26.65
CA SER A 185 -40.34 -46.89 25.77
C SER A 185 -40.67 -46.35 24.36
N LEU A 186 -41.86 -46.67 23.82
CA LEU A 186 -42.33 -46.16 22.53
C LEU A 186 -42.56 -44.64 22.56
N VAL A 187 -43.16 -44.11 23.64
CA VAL A 187 -43.27 -42.64 23.84
C VAL A 187 -41.89 -41.97 23.88
N ALA A 188 -40.95 -42.56 24.60
CA ALA A 188 -39.59 -42.04 24.66
C ALA A 188 -38.92 -42.05 23.25
N GLN A 189 -39.12 -43.13 22.47
CA GLN A 189 -38.64 -43.24 21.10
C GLN A 189 -39.22 -42.14 20.20
N TYR A 190 -40.53 -41.94 20.16
CA TYR A 190 -41.17 -40.88 19.37
C TYR A 190 -40.81 -39.50 19.86
N THR A 191 -40.62 -39.30 21.16
CA THR A 191 -40.11 -38.03 21.69
C THR A 191 -38.74 -37.70 21.15
N ALA A 192 -37.82 -38.69 21.14
CA ALA A 192 -36.50 -38.53 20.57
C ALA A 192 -36.55 -38.27 19.03
N GLN A 193 -37.50 -38.95 18.33
CA GLN A 193 -37.68 -38.75 16.90
C GLN A 193 -38.14 -37.31 16.59
N VAL A 194 -39.09 -36.74 17.33
CA VAL A 194 -39.50 -35.33 17.17
C VAL A 194 -38.34 -34.37 17.38
N GLN A 195 -37.42 -34.67 18.34
CA GLN A 195 -36.22 -33.85 18.54
C GLN A 195 -35.27 -33.91 17.31
N VAL A 196 -35.11 -35.06 16.68
CA VAL A 196 -34.33 -35.21 15.42
C VAL A 196 -34.97 -34.36 14.32
N ASP A 197 -36.30 -34.38 14.21
CA ASP A 197 -37.02 -33.59 13.21
C ASP A 197 -36.88 -32.07 13.44
N VAL A 198 -36.89 -31.63 14.70
CA VAL A 198 -36.60 -30.22 15.06
C VAL A 198 -35.20 -29.83 14.54
N ALA A 199 -34.18 -30.63 14.78
CA ALA A 199 -32.83 -30.38 14.31
C ALA A 199 -32.75 -30.38 12.74
N ALA A 200 -33.54 -31.25 12.11
CA ALA A 200 -33.63 -31.27 10.63
C ALA A 200 -34.30 -29.99 10.07
N ILE A 201 -35.32 -29.46 10.74
CA ILE A 201 -35.93 -28.16 10.38
C ILE A 201 -34.96 -27.03 10.55
N GLU A 202 -34.22 -26.95 11.65
CA GLU A 202 -33.22 -25.92 11.89
C GLU A 202 -32.12 -25.95 10.82
N SER A 203 -31.69 -27.14 10.44
CA SER A 203 -30.70 -27.32 9.34
C SER A 203 -31.25 -26.85 7.99
N ALA A 204 -32.48 -27.21 7.65
CA ALA A 204 -33.13 -26.78 6.41
C ALA A 204 -33.36 -25.27 6.38
N GLN A 205 -33.78 -24.67 7.51
CA GLN A 205 -33.96 -23.23 7.68
C GLN A 205 -32.63 -22.49 7.47
N ALA A 206 -31.55 -22.94 8.11
CA ALA A 206 -30.20 -22.33 7.93
C ALA A 206 -29.76 -22.41 6.47
N THR A 207 -30.06 -23.52 5.78
CA THR A 207 -29.73 -23.66 4.35
C THR A 207 -30.57 -22.73 3.47
N LEU A 208 -31.82 -22.53 3.81
CA LEU A 208 -32.70 -21.56 3.14
C LEU A 208 -32.23 -20.13 3.39
N ASP A 209 -31.79 -19.80 4.59
CA ASP A 209 -31.28 -18.46 4.89
C ASP A 209 -30.03 -18.10 4.09
N TYR A 210 -29.20 -19.09 3.72
CA TYR A 210 -28.05 -18.90 2.84
C TYR A 210 -28.42 -18.51 1.40
N THR A 211 -29.67 -18.67 0.97
CA THR A 211 -30.16 -18.19 -0.35
C THR A 211 -30.24 -16.66 -0.38
N THR A 212 -30.37 -16.00 0.79
CA THR A 212 -30.37 -14.55 0.91
C THR A 212 -29.00 -14.08 1.35
N ILE A 213 -28.21 -13.56 0.44
CA ILE A 213 -26.84 -13.13 0.69
C ILE A 213 -26.85 -11.70 1.22
N ARG A 214 -26.26 -11.50 2.40
CA ARG A 214 -26.25 -10.22 3.11
C ARG A 214 -24.83 -9.68 3.32
N ALA A 215 -24.72 -8.35 3.48
CA ALA A 215 -23.49 -7.67 3.81
C ALA A 215 -23.03 -8.05 5.22
N ALA A 216 -21.75 -8.45 5.37
CA ALA A 216 -21.15 -8.84 6.64
C ALA A 216 -20.82 -7.63 7.54
N PHE A 217 -20.53 -6.47 6.95
CA PHE A 217 -20.20 -5.21 7.60
C PHE A 217 -20.54 -4.01 6.70
N ASP A 218 -20.50 -2.81 7.28
CA ASP A 218 -20.70 -1.56 6.55
C ASP A 218 -19.52 -1.32 5.61
N GLY A 219 -19.78 -1.11 4.33
CA GLY A 219 -18.71 -0.94 3.36
C GLY A 219 -19.20 -0.53 1.99
N ARG A 220 -18.26 -0.39 1.09
CA ARG A 220 -18.51 -0.04 -0.31
C ARG A 220 -18.37 -1.27 -1.18
N THR A 221 -19.35 -1.47 -2.05
CA THR A 221 -19.35 -2.55 -3.06
C THR A 221 -18.36 -2.23 -4.16
N GLY A 222 -17.69 -3.27 -4.64
CA GLY A 222 -16.89 -3.20 -5.86
C GLY A 222 -17.70 -3.43 -7.13
N ILE A 223 -17.01 -3.81 -8.19
CA ILE A 223 -17.63 -4.27 -9.44
C ILE A 223 -18.20 -5.66 -9.18
N ARG A 224 -19.40 -5.94 -9.70
CA ARG A 224 -20.03 -7.26 -9.64
C ARG A 224 -19.38 -8.23 -10.63
N ASN A 225 -19.25 -9.46 -10.20
CA ASN A 225 -18.65 -10.52 -11.03
C ASN A 225 -19.71 -11.40 -11.69
N VAL A 226 -21.00 -11.21 -11.34
CA VAL A 226 -22.11 -12.06 -11.77
C VAL A 226 -23.34 -11.21 -12.08
N ASP A 227 -24.20 -11.74 -12.96
CA ASP A 227 -25.46 -11.11 -13.36
C ASP A 227 -26.68 -11.92 -12.93
N VAL A 228 -27.85 -11.28 -12.91
CA VAL A 228 -29.11 -11.93 -12.69
C VAL A 228 -29.32 -13.01 -13.75
N GLY A 229 -29.69 -14.22 -13.33
CA GLY A 229 -29.80 -15.39 -14.19
C GLY A 229 -28.58 -16.31 -14.19
N ASN A 230 -27.42 -15.86 -13.71
CA ASN A 230 -26.23 -16.72 -13.61
C ASN A 230 -26.43 -17.79 -12.53
N LEU A 231 -25.89 -18.97 -12.80
CA LEU A 231 -25.78 -20.04 -11.81
C LEU A 231 -24.52 -19.79 -10.96
N VAL A 232 -24.67 -19.81 -9.65
CA VAL A 232 -23.55 -19.67 -8.68
C VAL A 232 -23.46 -20.92 -7.81
N SER A 233 -22.25 -21.17 -7.32
CA SER A 233 -21.94 -22.31 -6.47
C SER A 233 -21.08 -21.89 -5.28
N SER A 234 -21.16 -22.64 -4.19
CA SER A 234 -20.29 -22.44 -3.00
C SER A 234 -18.81 -22.68 -3.31
N SER A 235 -18.50 -23.38 -4.38
CA SER A 235 -17.13 -23.63 -4.87
C SER A 235 -16.54 -22.48 -5.70
N ASP A 236 -17.36 -21.51 -6.11
CA ASP A 236 -16.90 -20.41 -6.97
C ASP A 236 -15.94 -19.47 -6.23
N ALA A 237 -14.69 -19.44 -6.71
CA ALA A 237 -13.65 -18.62 -6.11
C ALA A 237 -13.84 -17.12 -6.34
N THR A 238 -14.44 -16.73 -7.46
CA THR A 238 -14.60 -15.34 -7.90
C THR A 238 -15.56 -14.55 -7.02
N GLY A 239 -16.61 -15.22 -6.51
CA GLY A 239 -17.66 -14.58 -5.72
C GLY A 239 -18.57 -13.64 -6.52
N ILE A 240 -19.50 -13.01 -5.83
CA ILE A 240 -20.52 -12.12 -6.41
C ILE A 240 -19.99 -10.70 -6.52
N VAL A 241 -19.44 -10.19 -5.43
CA VAL A 241 -18.90 -8.83 -5.32
C VAL A 241 -17.86 -8.78 -4.19
N THR A 242 -16.89 -7.89 -4.30
CA THR A 242 -16.00 -7.57 -3.18
C THR A 242 -16.59 -6.41 -2.38
N LEU A 243 -16.76 -6.59 -1.09
CA LEU A 243 -17.15 -5.56 -0.14
C LEU A 243 -15.91 -5.10 0.62
N SER A 244 -15.64 -3.79 0.62
CA SER A 244 -14.49 -3.18 1.29
C SER A 244 -14.94 -2.09 2.24
N GLN A 245 -14.48 -2.15 3.48
CA GLN A 245 -14.68 -1.08 4.45
C GLN A 245 -13.62 -0.01 4.24
N ILE A 246 -14.03 1.12 3.65
CA ILE A 246 -13.15 2.25 3.33
C ILE A 246 -13.36 3.45 4.26
N LYS A 247 -14.37 3.38 5.15
CA LYS A 247 -14.66 4.33 6.22
C LYS A 247 -14.90 3.56 7.53
N PRO A 248 -13.98 3.59 8.49
CA PRO A 248 -12.61 4.09 8.41
C PRO A 248 -11.70 3.23 7.52
N ILE A 249 -10.53 3.77 7.15
CA ILE A 249 -9.52 3.10 6.35
C ILE A 249 -8.21 2.99 7.12
N SER A 250 -7.33 2.07 6.76
CA SER A 250 -6.02 1.95 7.38
C SER A 250 -4.89 2.18 6.39
N VAL A 251 -3.79 2.73 6.89
CA VAL A 251 -2.52 2.84 6.17
C VAL A 251 -1.49 1.96 6.86
N LEU A 252 -0.88 1.08 6.10
CA LEU A 252 0.23 0.25 6.53
C LEU A 252 1.51 0.86 6.00
N PHE A 253 2.38 1.39 6.86
CA PHE A 253 3.63 2.03 6.49
C PHE A 253 4.80 1.46 7.29
N SER A 254 6.01 1.62 6.77
CA SER A 254 7.23 1.06 7.36
C SER A 254 8.14 2.16 7.89
N ILE A 255 8.75 1.92 9.04
CA ILE A 255 9.78 2.78 9.62
C ILE A 255 11.06 1.97 9.89
N PRO A 256 12.26 2.59 9.87
CA PRO A 256 13.49 1.93 10.26
C PRO A 256 13.44 1.43 11.72
N GLN A 257 13.98 0.23 11.98
CA GLN A 257 13.98 -0.38 13.32
C GLN A 257 14.65 0.49 14.40
N GLN A 258 15.59 1.36 14.00
CA GLN A 258 16.27 2.28 14.94
C GLN A 258 15.31 3.27 15.61
N GLN A 259 14.16 3.56 14.95
CA GLN A 259 13.13 4.45 15.47
C GLN A 259 12.12 3.74 16.38
N LEU A 260 12.12 2.40 16.40
CA LEU A 260 11.12 1.60 17.13
C LEU A 260 11.06 1.93 18.61
N ALA A 261 12.23 2.03 19.28
CA ALA A 261 12.28 2.34 20.70
C ALA A 261 11.61 3.69 21.02
N ARG A 262 11.83 4.69 20.16
CA ARG A 262 11.25 6.03 20.29
C ARG A 262 9.73 6.01 20.07
N VAL A 263 9.26 5.29 19.06
CA VAL A 263 7.83 5.14 18.76
C VAL A 263 7.13 4.40 19.91
N ASN A 264 7.72 3.33 20.44
CA ASN A 264 7.14 2.59 21.56
C ASN A 264 7.06 3.43 22.83
N ALA A 265 8.09 4.21 23.14
CA ALA A 265 8.08 5.11 24.28
C ALA A 265 7.01 6.20 24.15
N ALA A 266 6.87 6.78 22.94
CA ALA A 266 5.85 7.78 22.65
C ALA A 266 4.43 7.18 22.67
N SER A 267 4.25 5.98 22.13
CA SER A 267 2.95 5.27 22.12
C SER A 267 2.50 4.87 23.52
N ALA A 268 3.44 4.57 24.43
CA ALA A 268 3.14 4.30 25.83
C ALA A 268 2.65 5.55 26.59
N ALA A 269 3.04 6.74 26.14
CA ALA A 269 2.61 8.01 26.71
C ALA A 269 1.22 8.47 26.19
N GLY A 270 0.78 7.95 25.04
CA GLY A 270 -0.53 8.29 24.46
C GLY A 270 -0.67 7.91 23.01
N THR A 271 -1.85 8.22 22.46
CA THR A 271 -2.14 7.99 21.05
C THR A 271 -1.34 8.92 20.16
N LEU A 272 -0.60 8.36 19.22
CA LEU A 272 0.22 9.13 18.27
C LEU A 272 -0.61 9.54 17.05
N ALA A 273 -0.54 10.82 16.70
CA ALA A 273 -1.13 11.34 15.48
C ALA A 273 -0.32 10.95 14.25
N VAL A 274 -1.02 10.55 13.20
CA VAL A 274 -0.42 10.21 11.90
C VAL A 274 -1.11 11.03 10.81
N GLN A 275 -0.32 11.66 9.97
CA GLN A 275 -0.80 12.39 8.80
C GLN A 275 -0.54 11.56 7.55
N ALA A 276 -1.56 11.40 6.72
CA ALA A 276 -1.41 10.88 5.38
C ALA A 276 -1.12 12.06 4.44
N MET A 277 0.02 12.02 3.77
CA MET A 277 0.47 13.08 2.86
C MET A 277 0.16 12.70 1.43
N GLY A 278 -0.14 13.67 0.62
CA GLY A 278 -0.29 13.50 -0.83
C GLY A 278 1.00 13.08 -1.52
N ASN A 279 0.91 12.84 -2.82
CA ASN A 279 2.08 12.46 -3.64
C ASN A 279 3.11 13.59 -3.75
N ASP A 280 2.69 14.84 -3.50
CA ASP A 280 3.56 16.02 -3.41
C ASP A 280 4.44 16.01 -2.13
N GLY A 281 4.11 15.20 -1.14
CA GLY A 281 4.79 15.13 0.16
C GLY A 281 4.50 16.32 1.09
N GLU A 282 3.69 17.28 0.67
CA GLU A 282 3.39 18.52 1.39
C GLU A 282 1.94 18.60 1.85
N THR A 283 1.00 18.20 0.98
CA THR A 283 -0.43 18.31 1.26
C THR A 283 -0.88 17.21 2.21
N VAL A 284 -1.50 17.58 3.34
CA VAL A 284 -2.15 16.62 4.25
C VAL A 284 -3.48 16.20 3.64
N VAL A 285 -3.60 14.92 3.27
CA VAL A 285 -4.80 14.32 2.69
C VAL A 285 -5.81 13.99 3.77
N ASP A 286 -5.34 13.36 4.87
CA ASP A 286 -6.18 13.00 6.01
C ASP A 286 -5.35 12.89 7.28
N ASN A 287 -6.01 13.03 8.44
CA ASN A 287 -5.40 12.88 9.76
C ASN A 287 -5.96 11.64 10.44
N GLY A 288 -5.08 10.83 10.96
CA GLY A 288 -5.42 9.60 11.64
C GLY A 288 -4.63 9.39 12.92
N SER A 289 -4.71 8.19 13.44
CA SER A 289 -4.00 7.79 14.65
C SER A 289 -3.30 6.46 14.46
N LEU A 290 -2.16 6.30 15.12
CA LEU A 290 -1.44 5.03 15.17
C LEU A 290 -2.28 4.00 15.94
N GLY A 291 -2.64 2.90 15.28
CA GLY A 291 -3.41 1.82 15.89
C GLY A 291 -2.54 0.70 16.40
N VAL A 292 -1.56 0.26 15.59
CA VAL A 292 -0.75 -0.92 15.91
C VAL A 292 0.69 -0.72 15.43
N VAL A 293 1.62 -1.15 16.24
CA VAL A 293 3.02 -1.38 15.87
C VAL A 293 3.19 -2.89 15.71
N ASP A 294 3.72 -3.33 14.58
CA ASP A 294 3.96 -4.76 14.34
C ASP A 294 4.95 -5.33 15.36
N ASN A 295 4.76 -6.58 15.73
CA ASN A 295 5.61 -7.30 16.69
C ASN A 295 6.86 -7.91 16.03
N GLN A 296 7.01 -7.76 14.70
CA GLN A 296 8.12 -8.30 13.94
C GLN A 296 8.86 -7.22 13.19
N VAL A 297 10.18 -7.36 13.14
CA VAL A 297 11.07 -6.60 12.26
C VAL A 297 11.28 -7.41 10.99
N ASP A 298 11.11 -6.81 9.84
CA ASP A 298 11.46 -7.43 8.57
C ASP A 298 13.01 -7.47 8.45
N PRO A 299 13.63 -8.67 8.51
CA PRO A 299 15.09 -8.78 8.52
C PRO A 299 15.73 -8.42 7.18
N THR A 300 14.96 -8.42 6.09
CA THR A 300 15.47 -8.10 4.74
C THR A 300 15.62 -6.61 4.53
N THR A 301 14.73 -5.82 5.13
CA THR A 301 14.70 -4.37 4.99
C THR A 301 15.14 -3.63 6.25
N GLY A 302 15.21 -4.31 7.40
CA GLY A 302 15.49 -3.68 8.70
C GLY A 302 14.40 -2.72 9.13
N THR A 303 13.15 -2.93 8.71
CA THR A 303 12.02 -2.04 9.00
C THR A 303 10.95 -2.74 9.85
N VAL A 304 10.13 -1.93 10.51
CA VAL A 304 8.95 -2.36 11.27
C VAL A 304 7.71 -1.75 10.63
N LYS A 305 6.66 -2.56 10.49
CA LYS A 305 5.39 -2.11 9.94
C LYS A 305 4.53 -1.49 11.03
N LEU A 306 3.91 -0.37 10.69
CA LEU A 306 2.96 0.33 11.53
C LEU A 306 1.62 0.42 10.80
N LYS A 307 0.53 0.27 11.55
CA LYS A 307 -0.83 0.45 11.03
C LYS A 307 -1.47 1.65 11.71
N ALA A 308 -1.83 2.65 10.91
CA ALA A 308 -2.60 3.81 11.34
C ALA A 308 -4.02 3.76 10.77
N ASN A 309 -4.99 4.27 11.52
CA ASN A 309 -6.39 4.33 11.12
C ASN A 309 -6.78 5.78 10.82
N PHE A 310 -7.52 5.96 9.73
CA PHE A 310 -7.97 7.26 9.23
C PHE A 310 -9.50 7.24 9.03
N PRO A 311 -10.22 8.31 9.34
CA PRO A 311 -11.67 8.41 9.13
C PRO A 311 -12.08 8.26 7.67
N ASN A 312 -11.30 8.88 6.77
CA ASN A 312 -11.49 8.90 5.32
C ASN A 312 -12.87 9.44 4.87
N ASP A 313 -13.37 10.47 5.56
CA ASP A 313 -14.70 11.02 5.28
C ASP A 313 -14.81 11.58 3.85
N LYS A 314 -13.70 12.16 3.35
CA LYS A 314 -13.61 12.73 2.00
C LYS A 314 -13.33 11.71 0.91
N LEU A 315 -13.17 10.40 1.25
CA LEU A 315 -12.81 9.34 0.31
C LEU A 315 -11.52 9.63 -0.48
N ALA A 316 -10.58 10.35 0.11
CA ALA A 316 -9.32 10.70 -0.52
C ALA A 316 -8.32 9.53 -0.52
N LEU A 317 -8.44 8.62 0.45
CA LEU A 317 -7.62 7.42 0.56
C LEU A 317 -8.35 6.22 -0.05
N TRP A 318 -7.71 5.54 -1.01
CA TRP A 318 -8.25 4.37 -1.67
C TRP A 318 -7.41 3.13 -1.41
N PRO A 319 -8.03 1.97 -1.15
CA PRO A 319 -7.31 0.71 -0.95
C PRO A 319 -6.38 0.42 -2.14
N GLY A 320 -5.13 0.04 -1.84
CA GLY A 320 -4.11 -0.21 -2.84
C GLY A 320 -3.27 1.00 -3.25
N ALA A 321 -3.69 2.23 -2.93
CA ALA A 321 -2.89 3.42 -3.20
C ALA A 321 -1.65 3.49 -2.29
N PHE A 322 -0.58 4.09 -2.80
CA PHE A 322 0.59 4.45 -2.00
C PHE A 322 0.39 5.83 -1.39
N VAL A 323 0.92 6.01 -0.19
CA VAL A 323 0.81 7.26 0.56
C VAL A 323 2.04 7.43 1.43
N ASN A 324 2.49 8.68 1.58
CA ASN A 324 3.50 9.04 2.55
C ASN A 324 2.84 9.27 3.91
N ALA A 325 3.26 8.53 4.92
CA ALA A 325 2.77 8.69 6.28
C ALA A 325 3.78 9.48 7.11
N ARG A 326 3.29 10.46 7.86
CA ARG A 326 4.08 11.29 8.77
C ARG A 326 3.57 11.06 10.19
N LEU A 327 4.35 10.34 10.99
CA LEU A 327 4.03 10.01 12.38
C LEU A 327 4.60 11.08 13.32
N LEU A 328 3.76 11.77 14.06
CA LEU A 328 4.17 12.69 15.12
C LEU A 328 4.57 11.87 16.36
N VAL A 329 5.85 11.90 16.69
CA VAL A 329 6.38 11.12 17.83
C VAL A 329 6.52 11.99 19.08
N GLU A 330 6.96 13.23 18.91
CA GLU A 330 7.26 14.13 20.01
C GLU A 330 7.07 15.58 19.56
N THR A 331 6.70 16.47 20.46
CA THR A 331 6.78 17.92 20.25
C THR A 331 7.80 18.49 21.23
N LEU A 332 8.91 18.98 20.70
CA LEU A 332 9.94 19.65 21.48
C LEU A 332 9.44 21.03 21.88
N LYS A 333 9.12 21.23 23.16
CA LYS A 333 8.56 22.49 23.64
C LYS A 333 9.65 23.49 24.02
N GLY A 334 9.45 24.76 23.62
CA GLY A 334 10.28 25.88 24.05
C GLY A 334 11.75 25.76 23.63
N VAL A 335 12.03 25.12 22.45
CA VAL A 335 13.40 24.93 21.97
C VAL A 335 13.87 26.12 21.15
N THR A 336 15.17 26.40 21.19
CA THR A 336 15.78 27.45 20.36
C THR A 336 15.85 26.99 18.92
N VAL A 337 15.26 27.76 18.01
CA VAL A 337 15.23 27.49 16.57
C VAL A 337 15.87 28.62 15.79
N ILE A 338 16.54 28.25 14.71
CA ILE A 338 17.12 29.16 13.73
C ILE A 338 16.76 28.69 12.33
N PRO A 339 16.76 29.54 11.31
CA PRO A 339 16.61 29.08 9.93
C PRO A 339 17.69 28.07 9.55
N SER A 340 17.30 27.02 8.84
CA SER A 340 18.20 25.90 8.45
C SER A 340 19.43 26.38 7.68
N GLY A 341 19.28 27.44 6.84
CA GLY A 341 20.37 28.03 6.07
C GLY A 341 21.46 28.69 6.92
N ALA A 342 21.20 28.99 8.20
CA ALA A 342 22.23 29.57 9.09
C ALA A 342 23.23 28.53 9.59
N VAL A 343 22.91 27.24 9.51
CA VAL A 343 23.74 26.14 10.00
C VAL A 343 24.79 25.79 8.97
N GLN A 344 26.06 25.96 9.31
CA GLN A 344 27.20 25.68 8.45
C GLN A 344 27.96 24.45 8.93
N ARG A 345 28.55 23.72 7.97
CA ARG A 345 29.41 22.56 8.26
C ARG A 345 30.84 22.86 7.91
N GLY A 346 31.74 22.67 8.86
CA GLY A 346 33.17 22.87 8.69
C GLY A 346 33.99 21.66 9.13
N PRO A 347 35.32 21.72 9.02
CA PRO A 347 36.23 20.63 9.40
C PRO A 347 36.08 20.22 10.87
N ASN A 348 35.74 21.19 11.74
CA ASN A 348 35.62 21.00 13.18
C ASN A 348 34.17 20.75 13.65
N GLY A 349 33.25 20.47 12.71
CA GLY A 349 31.85 20.21 13.03
C GLY A 349 30.90 21.30 12.54
N THR A 350 29.70 21.33 13.13
CA THR A 350 28.62 22.25 12.76
C THR A 350 28.80 23.57 13.57
N PHE A 351 28.61 24.70 12.89
CA PHE A 351 28.76 26.03 13.49
C PHE A 351 27.75 27.01 12.85
N VAL A 352 27.58 28.15 13.53
CA VAL A 352 26.82 29.31 13.04
C VAL A 352 27.66 30.57 13.20
N TYR A 353 27.36 31.60 12.40
CA TYR A 353 27.88 32.94 12.59
C TYR A 353 26.84 33.76 13.36
N ILE A 354 27.24 34.23 14.57
CA ILE A 354 26.41 35.11 15.40
C ILE A 354 26.92 36.55 15.22
N ILE A 355 26.03 37.50 15.01
CA ILE A 355 26.35 38.92 14.87
C ILE A 355 26.32 39.56 16.23
N GLY A 356 27.45 40.12 16.63
CA GLY A 356 27.59 40.92 17.88
C GLY A 356 26.99 42.32 17.75
N GLN A 357 26.89 43.03 18.88
CA GLN A 357 26.42 44.43 18.93
C GLN A 357 27.30 45.41 18.16
N ASP A 358 28.58 45.08 17.99
CA ASP A 358 29.60 45.83 17.23
C ASP A 358 29.59 45.53 15.72
N GLN A 359 28.56 44.83 15.23
CA GLN A 359 28.43 44.34 13.84
C GLN A 359 29.59 43.46 13.37
N THR A 360 30.23 42.77 14.30
CA THR A 360 31.21 41.72 13.97
C THR A 360 30.57 40.34 14.09
N VAL A 361 31.04 39.38 13.32
CA VAL A 361 30.56 37.99 13.40
C VAL A 361 31.52 37.16 14.23
N ALA A 362 30.95 36.35 15.13
CA ALA A 362 31.65 35.31 15.84
C ALA A 362 31.24 33.94 15.33
N MET A 363 32.21 33.11 14.95
CA MET A 363 31.97 31.70 14.63
C MET A 363 31.75 30.94 15.93
N LYS A 364 30.57 30.36 16.12
CA LYS A 364 30.23 29.61 17.34
C LYS A 364 29.87 28.17 16.99
N PRO A 365 30.50 27.15 17.55
CA PRO A 365 30.15 25.77 17.35
C PRO A 365 28.77 25.51 17.96
N VAL A 366 27.94 24.71 17.26
CA VAL A 366 26.56 24.41 17.68
C VAL A 366 26.28 22.91 17.65
N LYS A 367 25.44 22.47 18.58
CA LYS A 367 24.88 21.12 18.55
C LYS A 367 23.47 21.18 18.00
N VAL A 368 23.28 20.67 16.78
CA VAL A 368 21.98 20.58 16.15
C VAL A 368 21.31 19.29 16.64
N ARG A 369 20.12 19.41 17.24
CA ARG A 369 19.31 18.28 17.69
C ARG A 369 18.47 17.70 16.54
N GLN A 370 17.89 18.60 15.72
CA GLN A 370 17.09 18.27 14.56
C GLN A 370 17.19 19.41 13.56
N GLN A 371 17.13 19.08 12.29
CA GLN A 371 17.12 20.04 11.19
C GLN A 371 16.16 19.55 10.12
N ASP A 372 15.30 20.43 9.65
CA ASP A 372 14.47 20.24 8.47
C ASP A 372 14.84 21.27 7.38
N ASP A 373 14.07 21.35 6.31
CA ASP A 373 14.37 22.25 5.18
C ASP A 373 14.26 23.73 5.54
N THR A 374 13.50 24.08 6.59
CA THR A 374 13.19 25.45 6.99
C THR A 374 13.89 25.85 8.28
N LEU A 375 13.88 24.99 9.29
CA LEU A 375 14.33 25.29 10.63
C LEU A 375 15.34 24.27 11.15
N ALA A 376 16.25 24.73 12.02
CA ALA A 376 17.16 23.90 12.78
C ALA A 376 16.95 24.14 14.27
N VAL A 377 16.73 23.04 15.01
CA VAL A 377 16.64 23.04 16.48
C VAL A 377 18.03 22.94 17.06
N ILE A 378 18.43 23.93 17.83
CA ILE A 378 19.74 24.01 18.44
C ILE A 378 19.66 23.57 19.92
N ALA A 379 20.45 22.54 20.23
CA ALA A 379 20.56 22.06 21.62
C ALA A 379 21.53 22.86 22.45
N ASP A 380 22.60 23.38 21.83
CA ASP A 380 23.65 24.13 22.52
C ASP A 380 24.39 25.04 21.54
N GLY A 381 24.79 26.23 21.98
CA GLY A 381 25.60 27.15 21.21
C GLY A 381 24.90 28.43 20.74
N VAL A 382 23.56 28.53 20.77
CA VAL A 382 22.79 29.74 20.44
C VAL A 382 21.76 30.01 21.52
N THR A 383 21.59 31.27 21.88
CA THR A 383 20.56 31.72 22.83
C THR A 383 19.41 32.42 22.08
N PRO A 384 18.16 32.34 22.60
CA PRO A 384 17.05 33.10 22.02
C PRO A 384 17.38 34.58 21.99
N GLY A 385 17.15 35.25 20.83
CA GLY A 385 17.50 36.64 20.59
C GLY A 385 18.87 36.87 19.93
N ASP A 386 19.72 35.85 19.79
CA ASP A 386 20.94 35.95 19.01
C ASP A 386 20.62 36.14 17.51
N LYS A 387 21.35 37.05 16.83
CA LYS A 387 21.23 37.26 15.39
C LYS A 387 22.18 36.34 14.67
N VAL A 388 21.64 35.40 13.87
CA VAL A 388 22.40 34.42 13.10
C VAL A 388 22.41 34.78 11.61
N VAL A 389 23.56 34.60 10.94
CA VAL A 389 23.72 34.84 9.51
C VAL A 389 23.08 33.70 8.74
N THR A 390 22.16 34.01 7.83
CA THR A 390 21.49 33.02 6.95
C THR A 390 22.08 32.94 5.56
N THR A 391 22.57 34.09 5.02
CA THR A 391 23.24 34.17 3.69
C THR A 391 24.42 35.09 3.72
N GLY A 392 25.34 34.96 2.74
CA GLY A 392 26.55 35.81 2.65
C GLY A 392 27.74 35.25 3.41
N PHE A 393 27.67 34.09 4.00
CA PHE A 393 28.67 33.46 4.88
C PHE A 393 29.98 33.05 4.17
N ALA A 394 29.98 32.89 2.83
CA ALA A 394 31.15 32.39 2.06
C ALA A 394 32.42 33.28 2.20
N ARG A 395 32.24 34.54 2.57
CA ARG A 395 33.34 35.53 2.73
C ARG A 395 33.62 35.86 4.19
N LEU A 396 32.89 35.23 5.12
CA LEU A 396 33.04 35.55 6.56
C LEU A 396 34.17 34.76 7.19
N GLN A 397 34.88 35.43 8.05
CA GLN A 397 35.84 34.85 8.99
C GLN A 397 35.44 35.32 10.38
N ASN A 398 35.96 34.66 11.40
CA ASN A 398 35.76 35.11 12.78
C ASN A 398 36.26 36.54 12.95
N GLY A 399 35.42 37.45 13.46
CA GLY A 399 35.73 38.87 13.61
C GLY A 399 35.48 39.76 12.39
N SER A 400 34.94 39.20 11.26
CA SER A 400 34.59 40.02 10.10
C SER A 400 33.48 41.01 10.41
N LYS A 401 33.62 42.26 9.93
CA LYS A 401 32.54 43.25 10.02
C LYS A 401 31.48 42.95 8.95
N VAL A 402 30.21 43.00 9.35
CA VAL A 402 29.07 42.75 8.51
C VAL A 402 28.09 43.90 8.47
N GLN A 403 27.38 44.01 7.39
CA GLN A 403 26.24 44.91 7.23
C GLN A 403 25.00 44.08 6.99
N ILE A 404 24.02 44.18 7.88
CA ILE A 404 22.75 43.47 7.74
C ILE A 404 21.97 44.11 6.59
N SER A 405 21.69 43.36 5.52
CA SER A 405 20.89 43.78 4.38
C SER A 405 19.45 43.31 4.58
N ALA A 406 18.50 44.20 4.33
CA ALA A 406 17.07 43.84 4.36
C ALA A 406 16.58 43.18 3.06
N ASN A 407 17.41 43.21 1.99
CA ASN A 407 17.05 42.68 0.67
C ASN A 407 18.02 41.56 0.27
N PRO A 408 17.53 40.34 -0.08
CA PRO A 408 18.36 39.23 -0.51
C PRO A 408 19.22 39.55 -1.74
N ASP A 409 18.77 40.41 -2.64
CA ASP A 409 19.47 40.79 -3.86
C ASP A 409 20.71 41.70 -3.59
N GLN A 410 20.76 42.37 -2.45
CA GLN A 410 21.92 43.18 -2.03
C GLN A 410 23.01 42.39 -1.29
N ALA A 411 22.73 41.15 -0.85
CA ALA A 411 23.70 40.30 -0.18
C ALA A 411 24.72 39.67 -1.15
N SER A 412 24.52 39.76 -2.45
CA SER A 412 25.47 39.31 -3.49
C SER A 412 25.91 40.55 -4.28
N PRO A 413 27.15 41.04 -4.15
CA PRO A 413 27.63 42.08 -5.06
C PRO A 413 27.68 41.48 -6.46
N ALA A 414 26.87 42.04 -7.36
CA ALA A 414 26.97 41.74 -8.76
C ALA A 414 28.43 41.92 -9.20
N ALA A 415 29.05 40.88 -9.76
CA ALA A 415 30.33 41.04 -10.44
C ALA A 415 30.07 42.05 -11.55
N PRO A 416 30.98 43.06 -11.74
CA PRO A 416 30.83 43.99 -12.85
C PRO A 416 30.86 43.20 -14.16
N SER A 417 29.78 43.33 -14.93
CA SER A 417 29.72 42.77 -16.27
C SER A 417 30.80 43.46 -17.11
N THR A 418 31.82 42.71 -17.46
CA THR A 418 32.85 43.13 -18.44
C THR A 418 32.41 42.66 -19.80
N ASP A 419 32.58 43.54 -20.80
CA ASP A 419 32.45 43.17 -22.22
C ASP A 419 33.57 42.15 -22.62
N ASN A 420 33.42 41.51 -23.76
CA ASN A 420 34.36 40.53 -24.28
C ASN A 420 35.82 41.05 -24.44
N ASN A 421 36.10 42.31 -24.07
CA ASN A 421 37.41 42.96 -24.11
C ASN A 421 37.90 43.43 -22.73
N GLY A 422 37.22 43.04 -21.63
CA GLY A 422 37.66 43.32 -20.23
C GLY A 422 37.43 44.76 -19.78
N ARG A 423 36.53 45.53 -20.40
CA ARG A 423 36.18 46.90 -19.97
C ARG A 423 34.87 46.91 -19.18
N PRO A 424 34.78 47.71 -18.10
CA PRO A 424 33.53 47.87 -17.37
C PRO A 424 32.50 48.61 -18.25
N VAL A 425 31.30 48.04 -18.41
CA VAL A 425 30.20 48.71 -19.12
C VAL A 425 29.53 49.67 -18.12
N ALA A 426 29.62 50.97 -18.42
CA ALA A 426 28.90 52.01 -17.67
C ALA A 426 27.41 51.94 -18.04
N GLU A 427 26.58 51.77 -17.04
CA GLU A 427 25.13 51.81 -17.11
C GLU A 427 24.72 53.25 -17.45
N ASN A 428 24.13 53.41 -18.63
CA ASN A 428 23.64 54.71 -19.12
C ASN A 428 22.14 54.81 -18.83
N ASP A 429 21.79 55.81 -18.05
CA ASP A 429 20.43 56.25 -17.73
C ASP A 429 19.59 56.41 -18.97
N GLN A 430 18.47 55.67 -19.09
CA GLN A 430 17.31 56.12 -19.86
C GLN A 430 16.07 56.06 -19.00
N GLN A 431 15.80 57.15 -18.33
CA GLN A 431 14.47 57.56 -17.90
C GLN A 431 13.69 58.05 -19.11
N ASN A 432 12.45 57.70 -19.15
CA ASN A 432 11.32 58.42 -19.77
C ASN A 432 10.64 57.77 -20.96
N ALA A 433 9.46 57.18 -20.67
CA ALA A 433 8.22 57.51 -21.39
C ALA A 433 6.98 56.84 -20.71
N THR A 434 6.10 57.66 -20.30
CA THR A 434 4.80 57.43 -19.68
C THR A 434 3.75 56.92 -20.69
N PRO A 435 2.61 56.34 -20.24
CA PRO A 435 1.70 55.53 -21.05
C PRO A 435 0.61 56.35 -21.77
N GLY A 436 0.25 55.91 -22.97
CA GLY A 436 -0.87 56.42 -23.75
C GLY A 436 -1.94 55.36 -23.95
N THR A 437 -3.11 55.75 -23.57
CA THR A 437 -4.43 55.15 -23.61
C THR A 437 -4.91 54.64 -24.98
N ALA A 438 -5.67 53.54 -24.93
CA ALA A 438 -6.92 53.21 -25.61
C ALA A 438 -7.03 53.23 -27.15
N ASN A 439 -7.47 52.23 -27.83
CA ASN A 439 -8.88 52.05 -28.18
C ASN A 439 -9.12 50.76 -29.02
N ALA A 440 -10.36 50.32 -28.95
CA ALA A 440 -11.03 49.25 -29.62
C ALA A 440 -10.97 49.27 -31.15
N GLY A 441 -11.17 48.12 -31.78
CA GLY A 441 -11.56 48.01 -33.18
C GLY A 441 -11.40 46.63 -33.81
N GLU A 442 -12.49 45.89 -33.79
CA GLU A 442 -13.09 45.10 -34.88
C GLU A 442 -12.26 44.21 -35.80
N ARG A 443 -12.77 42.97 -35.92
CA ARG A 443 -12.59 41.96 -36.97
C ARG A 443 -12.81 42.50 -38.39
N PRO A 444 -12.35 41.88 -39.51
CA PRO A 444 -13.06 40.69 -39.99
C PRO A 444 -12.21 39.61 -40.72
N HIS A 445 -12.90 38.49 -40.94
CA HIS A 445 -12.65 37.36 -41.80
C HIS A 445 -11.97 37.62 -43.14
N ARG A 446 -11.13 36.63 -43.58
CA ARG A 446 -11.17 36.17 -44.98
C ARG A 446 -10.61 34.76 -45.14
N ARG A 447 -11.45 33.96 -45.82
CA ARG A 447 -11.20 32.67 -46.47
C ARG A 447 -10.24 32.82 -47.65
N HIS A 448 -9.48 31.76 -47.94
CA HIS A 448 -9.21 31.21 -49.29
C HIS A 448 -8.51 29.84 -49.03
N ASN A 449 -9.04 28.69 -49.41
CA ASN A 449 -9.42 28.06 -50.68
C ASN A 449 -8.24 27.86 -51.63
N GLY A 450 -8.02 26.63 -52.03
CA GLY A 450 -7.13 26.16 -53.10
C GLY A 450 -6.48 24.86 -52.70
N GLN A 451 -7.05 23.69 -52.92
CA GLN A 451 -7.10 22.93 -54.18
C GLN A 451 -5.72 22.35 -54.57
N GLY A 452 -5.59 21.01 -54.53
CA GLY A 452 -5.38 20.23 -55.72
C GLY A 452 -4.49 19.02 -55.49
N GLY A 453 -4.91 17.88 -55.95
CA GLY A 453 -4.18 16.82 -56.60
C GLY A 453 -4.03 15.53 -55.79
N GLN A 454 -4.90 14.56 -55.96
CA GLN A 454 -4.97 13.56 -57.05
C GLN A 454 -3.82 12.53 -57.02
N GLY A 455 -4.20 11.28 -56.86
CA GLY A 455 -3.82 10.10 -57.61
C GLY A 455 -3.45 8.92 -56.75
N GLY A 456 -4.12 7.86 -56.80
CA GLY A 456 -4.24 6.65 -57.53
C GLY A 456 -4.47 5.51 -56.57
N GLN A 457 -5.58 4.84 -56.59
CA GLN A 457 -5.94 3.73 -57.44
C GLN A 457 -5.10 2.46 -57.23
N GLY A 458 -5.83 1.41 -56.91
CA GLY A 458 -5.75 0.05 -57.41
C GLY A 458 -5.66 -0.99 -56.28
N GLY A 459 -6.55 -1.86 -56.12
CA GLY A 459 -7.13 -2.98 -56.78
C GLY A 459 -7.36 -4.00 -55.70
N GLN A 460 -8.56 -4.42 -55.37
CA GLN A 460 -9.36 -5.45 -56.04
C GLN A 460 -8.81 -6.88 -55.88
N SER A 461 -9.66 -7.66 -55.20
CA SER A 461 -10.27 -8.93 -55.59
C SER A 461 -9.61 -10.24 -55.16
N GLY A 462 -10.54 -11.15 -54.76
CA GLY A 462 -10.51 -12.59 -54.86
C GLY A 462 -10.94 -13.28 -53.58
N ALA A 463 -12.14 -13.66 -53.28
CA ALA A 463 -13.12 -14.55 -53.88
C ALA A 463 -12.59 -15.99 -54.08
N GLY A 464 -13.31 -16.93 -53.48
CA GLY A 464 -13.28 -18.35 -53.73
C GLY A 464 -12.99 -19.14 -52.47
N GLY A 465 -13.83 -20.00 -51.94
CA GLY A 465 -14.91 -20.77 -52.52
C GLY A 465 -14.67 -22.23 -52.18
N HIS A 466 -15.69 -22.81 -51.62
CA HIS A 466 -16.13 -24.19 -51.81
C HIS A 466 -15.60 -25.35 -50.96
N ASN A 467 -16.64 -26.01 -50.39
CA ASN A 467 -16.97 -27.45 -50.38
C ASN A 467 -16.24 -28.28 -49.33
N GLY A 468 -16.94 -29.08 -48.53
CA GLY A 468 -18.16 -29.86 -48.69
C GLY A 468 -17.81 -31.31 -48.42
N HIS A 469 -18.65 -32.00 -47.68
CA HIS A 469 -18.98 -33.42 -47.56
C HIS A 469 -18.91 -33.91 -46.11
N ARG A 470 -20.05 -34.17 -45.41
CA ARG A 470 -21.00 -35.29 -45.59
C ARG A 470 -20.39 -36.67 -45.32
N GLY A 471 -20.99 -37.39 -44.37
CA GLY A 471 -20.94 -38.84 -44.12
C GLY A 471 -20.99 -39.06 -42.61
N GLN A 472 -22.06 -39.25 -41.97
CA GLN A 472 -23.10 -40.34 -42.01
C GLN A 472 -22.58 -41.62 -41.32
N ASP A 473 -23.35 -41.99 -40.29
CA ASP A 473 -23.76 -43.31 -39.86
C ASP A 473 -22.85 -44.18 -38.97
N GLY A 474 -23.49 -44.69 -37.92
CA GLY A 474 -23.12 -45.93 -37.30
C GLY A 474 -23.35 -46.07 -35.80
N GLN A 475 -24.61 -46.29 -35.42
CA GLN A 475 -25.02 -47.12 -34.26
C GLN A 475 -25.23 -48.56 -34.79
N PRO A 476 -25.38 -49.65 -33.99
CA PRO A 476 -25.27 -49.95 -32.56
C PRO A 476 -24.63 -51.33 -32.25
N GLY A 477 -24.58 -51.74 -30.97
CA GLY A 477 -24.43 -53.14 -30.54
C GLY A 477 -23.93 -53.18 -29.09
N ALA A 478 -24.69 -53.48 -28.13
CA ALA A 478 -25.36 -54.67 -27.61
C ALA A 478 -24.39 -55.64 -26.89
N ALA A 479 -24.73 -55.85 -25.62
CA ALA A 479 -24.78 -57.08 -24.87
C ALA A 479 -23.51 -57.79 -24.37
N GLY A 480 -23.61 -58.28 -23.16
CA GLY A 480 -22.90 -59.40 -22.56
C GLY A 480 -22.37 -59.06 -21.16
N GLU A 481 -23.05 -59.31 -20.10
CA GLU A 481 -23.31 -60.60 -19.39
C GLU A 481 -22.10 -61.04 -18.56
N GLN A 482 -22.36 -61.11 -17.22
CA GLN A 482 -22.10 -62.19 -16.28
C GLN A 482 -20.70 -62.48 -15.74
N GLY A 483 -20.71 -62.67 -14.42
CA GLY A 483 -19.82 -63.50 -13.62
C GLY A 483 -19.46 -62.83 -12.29
N ALA A 484 -20.19 -62.96 -11.15
CA ALA A 484 -20.14 -64.05 -10.17
C ALA A 484 -18.70 -64.43 -9.85
N ASP A 485 -18.20 -64.24 -8.65
CA ASP A 485 -18.37 -65.15 -7.52
C ASP A 485 -17.33 -64.84 -6.41
N THR A 486 -17.78 -65.04 -5.17
CA THR A 486 -17.08 -65.57 -3.98
C THR A 486 -15.80 -64.90 -3.48
N GLY A 487 -15.82 -64.52 -2.27
CA GLY A 487 -15.48 -65.30 -1.08
C GLY A 487 -14.63 -64.54 -0.11
N GLY A 488 -15.09 -64.53 1.06
CA GLY A 488 -14.46 -65.03 2.27
C GLY A 488 -13.49 -64.06 2.98
N GLY A 489 -13.86 -63.65 4.09
CA GLY A 489 -13.44 -64.26 5.32
C GLY A 489 -12.66 -63.32 6.24
N SER A 490 -13.22 -63.15 7.40
CA SER A 490 -12.61 -63.32 8.71
C SER A 490 -11.72 -62.19 9.23
N ALA A 491 -12.22 -61.50 10.20
CA ALA A 491 -12.10 -61.71 11.65
C ALA A 491 -10.87 -61.05 12.29
N SER A 492 -11.19 -60.34 13.29
CA SER A 492 -10.70 -60.34 14.67
C SER A 492 -9.81 -59.14 15.06
N ASN A 493 -10.39 -58.55 15.99
CA ASN A 493 -9.88 -58.41 17.41
C ASN A 493 -8.97 -57.20 17.69
N ASN A 494 -9.42 -56.40 18.51
CA ASN A 494 -9.32 -56.34 19.96
C ASN A 494 -8.55 -55.11 20.48
N SER A 495 -9.19 -54.55 21.43
CA SER A 495 -8.74 -54.04 22.73
C SER A 495 -8.42 -52.57 22.85
N SER A 496 -9.34 -51.91 23.43
CA SER A 496 -9.37 -51.45 24.84
C SER A 496 -8.24 -50.52 25.26
N ALA A 497 -8.57 -49.31 25.63
CA ALA A 497 -8.48 -48.82 27.01
C ALA A 497 -8.71 -47.33 27.11
N THR A 498 -9.75 -46.98 27.80
CA THR A 498 -9.91 -45.78 28.64
C THR A 498 -9.19 -46.08 29.96
N PRO A 499 -9.00 -45.19 30.96
CA PRO A 499 -9.29 -43.79 31.16
C PRO A 499 -8.17 -42.98 31.88
N THR A 500 -8.39 -41.78 32.25
CA THR A 500 -8.21 -41.13 33.58
C THR A 500 -7.98 -39.64 33.39
N GLN A 501 -8.89 -38.81 33.76
CA GLN A 501 -9.10 -37.94 34.90
C GLN A 501 -7.90 -37.24 35.54
N GLN A 502 -8.19 -35.97 35.87
CA GLN A 502 -7.63 -35.05 36.88
C GLN A 502 -6.53 -34.10 36.33
N GLN A 503 -6.61 -32.84 36.48
CA GLN A 503 -7.20 -31.87 37.41
C GLN A 503 -7.56 -30.59 36.71
#